data_7dd64c101977ed8881a8d3be8001d15b
#
_entry.id   7dd64c101977ed8881a8d3be8001d15b
#
_cell.length_a   1.000
_cell.length_b   1.000
_cell.length_c   1.000
_cell.angle_alpha   90.00
_cell.angle_beta   90.00
_cell.angle_gamma   90.00
#
_symmetry.space_group_name_H-M   'P 1'
#
loop_
_entity.id
_entity.type
_entity.pdbx_description
1 polymer ?
#
loop_
_entity_poly.entity_id
_entity_poly.type
_entity_poly.pdbx_seq_one_letter_code
_entity_poly.pdbx_strand_id
1 'polypeptide(L)'
;MRLTNTHDISLENTIQGIKLAYPSLKQVSGIFGFIDRNFNDEHIPLISGGGAGHDPAHWGFVGPGMLSASITGELFEPPTPEEIITVTKKTTTLKKAFYIVKNFPKD
;
A
#
# COMPACT_ATOMS: atom_id res chain seq x y z
N MET A 1 4.97 -28.08 11.11
CA MET A 1 3.83 -27.93 10.19
C MET A 1 3.47 -26.47 10.07
N ARG A 2 3.18 -26.04 8.90
CA ARG A 2 2.70 -24.67 8.69
C ARG A 2 1.21 -24.58 8.93
N LEU A 3 0.78 -23.53 9.61
CA LEU A 3 -0.64 -23.24 9.76
C LEU A 3 -1.23 -22.59 8.52
N THR A 4 -0.38 -21.95 7.71
CA THR A 4 -0.74 -21.45 6.39
C THR A 4 0.05 -22.22 5.35
N ASN A 5 -0.56 -22.46 4.20
CA ASN A 5 0.07 -23.26 3.16
C ASN A 5 1.23 -22.52 2.49
N THR A 6 1.05 -21.22 2.27
CA THR A 6 2.03 -20.43 1.56
C THR A 6 2.03 -19.00 2.10
N HIS A 7 3.10 -18.31 1.81
CA HIS A 7 3.23 -16.88 2.02
C HIS A 7 2.12 -16.08 1.32
N ASP A 8 1.75 -16.49 0.11
CA ASP A 8 0.72 -15.81 -0.68
C ASP A 8 -0.65 -15.89 -0.02
N ILE A 9 -1.01 -17.04 0.54
CA ILE A 9 -2.28 -17.20 1.24
C ILE A 9 -2.31 -16.33 2.49
N SER A 10 -1.20 -16.24 3.20
CA SER A 10 -1.09 -15.40 4.39
C SER A 10 -1.28 -13.92 4.07
N LEU A 11 -0.64 -13.44 3.00
CA LEU A 11 -0.82 -12.06 2.53
C LEU A 11 -2.25 -11.80 2.08
N GLU A 12 -2.84 -12.73 1.34
CA GLU A 12 -4.23 -12.61 0.89
C GLU A 12 -5.19 -12.46 2.06
N ASN A 13 -5.01 -13.28 3.10
CA ASN A 13 -5.84 -13.21 4.30
C ASN A 13 -5.68 -11.87 5.01
N THR A 14 -4.46 -11.35 5.09
CA THR A 14 -4.19 -10.04 5.68
C THR A 14 -4.91 -8.94 4.90
N ILE A 15 -4.83 -8.97 3.58
CA ILE A 15 -5.48 -8.00 2.72
C ILE A 15 -7.00 -8.03 2.92
N GLN A 16 -7.61 -9.22 2.96
CA GLN A 16 -9.05 -9.35 3.19
C GLN A 16 -9.45 -8.80 4.55
N GLY A 17 -8.66 -9.06 5.58
CA GLY A 17 -8.91 -8.52 6.91
C GLY A 17 -8.88 -6.99 6.94
N ILE A 18 -7.91 -6.39 6.27
CA ILE A 18 -7.79 -4.93 6.17
C ILE A 18 -9.01 -4.35 5.44
N LYS A 19 -9.43 -4.95 4.34
CA LYS A 19 -10.59 -4.48 3.57
C LYS A 19 -11.88 -4.51 4.40
N LEU A 20 -12.04 -5.53 5.22
CA LEU A 20 -13.22 -5.66 6.07
C LEU A 20 -13.19 -4.66 7.22
N ALA A 21 -12.02 -4.46 7.84
CA ALA A 21 -11.87 -3.60 8.99
C ALA A 21 -11.85 -2.11 8.64
N TYR A 22 -11.38 -1.77 7.44
CA TYR A 22 -11.18 -0.37 7.04
C TYR A 22 -11.81 -0.10 5.68
N PRO A 23 -13.14 0.07 5.63
CA PRO A 23 -13.84 0.26 4.34
C PRO A 23 -13.49 1.57 3.63
N SER A 24 -12.86 2.52 4.32
CA SER A 24 -12.36 3.75 3.68
C SER A 24 -11.13 3.53 2.83
N LEU A 25 -10.51 2.35 2.91
CA LEU A 25 -9.35 2.00 2.09
C LEU A 25 -9.80 1.22 0.87
N LYS A 26 -9.27 1.60 -0.29
CA LYS A 26 -9.51 0.90 -1.55
C LYS A 26 -8.25 0.15 -1.93
N GLN A 27 -8.35 -1.17 -2.07
CA GLN A 27 -7.24 -1.98 -2.56
C GLN A 27 -7.08 -1.82 -4.07
N VAL A 28 -5.84 -1.72 -4.52
CA VAL A 28 -5.51 -1.83 -5.94
C VAL A 28 -5.47 -3.32 -6.28
N SER A 29 -6.26 -3.73 -7.26
CA SER A 29 -6.42 -5.15 -7.62
C SER A 29 -5.08 -5.81 -7.91
N GLY A 30 -4.86 -6.96 -7.26
CA GLY A 30 -3.65 -7.76 -7.46
C GLY A 30 -2.41 -7.24 -6.76
N ILE A 31 -2.52 -6.16 -6.00
CA ILE A 31 -1.37 -5.53 -5.33
C ILE A 31 -1.71 -5.32 -3.85
N PHE A 32 -0.72 -5.50 -2.98
CA PHE A 32 -0.86 -5.12 -1.58
C PHE A 32 -0.68 -3.60 -1.47
N GLY A 33 -1.62 -2.87 -2.04
CA GLY A 33 -1.63 -1.42 -2.04
C GLY A 33 -3.01 -0.91 -1.70
N PHE A 34 -3.07 0.12 -0.86
CA PHE A 34 -4.32 0.72 -0.42
C PHE A 34 -4.31 2.21 -0.69
N ILE A 35 -5.43 2.71 -1.15
CA ILE A 35 -5.64 4.12 -1.47
C ILE A 35 -6.77 4.65 -0.60
N ASP A 36 -6.64 5.89 -0.14
CA ASP A 36 -7.73 6.60 0.53
C ASP A 36 -8.85 6.85 -0.48
N ARG A 37 -10.02 6.24 -0.25
CA ARG A 37 -11.18 6.43 -1.14
C ARG A 37 -11.60 7.87 -1.30
N ASN A 38 -11.30 8.67 -0.31
CA ASN A 38 -11.74 10.07 -0.28
C ASN A 38 -10.67 11.03 -0.79
N PHE A 39 -9.54 10.51 -1.27
CA PHE A 39 -8.51 11.36 -1.84
C PHE A 39 -9.02 12.04 -3.11
N ASN A 40 -8.69 13.31 -3.28
CA ASN A 40 -9.01 14.07 -4.49
C ASN A 40 -7.75 14.77 -5.01
N ASP A 41 -7.77 15.12 -6.29
CA ASP A 41 -6.63 15.71 -6.98
C ASP A 41 -6.39 17.20 -6.66
N GLU A 42 -7.07 17.76 -5.70
CA GLU A 42 -6.78 19.12 -5.21
C GLU A 42 -5.47 19.17 -4.43
N HIS A 43 -4.97 18.00 -4.02
CA HIS A 43 -3.73 17.88 -3.25
C HIS A 43 -2.75 16.98 -3.98
N ILE A 44 -1.47 17.22 -3.75
CA ILE A 44 -0.42 16.28 -4.22
C ILE A 44 -0.47 15.04 -3.32
N PRO A 45 -0.60 13.83 -3.88
CA PRO A 45 -0.69 12.65 -3.05
C PRO A 45 0.60 12.36 -2.30
N LEU A 46 0.45 11.90 -1.08
CA LEU A 46 1.55 11.47 -0.23
C LEU A 46 1.52 9.93 -0.19
N ILE A 47 2.52 9.29 -0.73
CA ILE A 47 2.57 7.84 -0.92
C ILE A 47 3.76 7.25 -0.19
N SER A 48 3.55 6.16 0.52
CA SER A 48 4.62 5.47 1.20
C SER A 48 4.49 3.96 1.05
N GLY A 49 5.55 3.24 1.38
CA GLY A 49 5.52 1.79 1.31
C GLY A 49 6.87 1.18 1.61
N GLY A 50 6.95 -0.11 1.38
CA GLY A 50 8.12 -0.92 1.63
C GLY A 50 7.73 -2.38 1.66
N GLY A 51 8.62 -3.25 2.16
CA GLY A 51 8.33 -4.67 2.28
C GLY A 51 7.26 -4.96 3.33
N ALA A 52 6.59 -6.08 3.20
CA ALA A 52 5.65 -6.56 4.21
C ALA A 52 6.39 -6.98 5.48
N GLY A 53 5.66 -7.16 6.56
CA GLY A 53 6.22 -7.58 7.84
C GLY A 53 6.43 -6.45 8.83
N HIS A 54 6.16 -5.23 8.42
CA HIS A 54 6.28 -4.04 9.27
C HIS A 54 4.92 -3.45 9.64
N ASP A 55 3.87 -4.25 9.53
CA ASP A 55 2.50 -3.77 9.74
C ASP A 55 2.32 -3.08 11.08
N PRO A 56 1.50 -2.03 11.14
CA PRO A 56 0.66 -1.49 10.07
C PRO A 56 1.34 -0.49 9.13
N ALA A 57 2.65 -0.52 9.04
CA ALA A 57 3.37 0.40 8.18
C ALA A 57 3.27 -0.04 6.72
N HIS A 58 2.69 0.72 5.77
CA HIS A 58 2.17 2.03 6.16
C HIS A 58 0.67 2.16 5.87
N TRP A 59 0.02 1.05 5.52
CA TRP A 59 -1.42 1.07 5.20
C TRP A 59 -2.26 1.63 6.35
N GLY A 60 -1.81 1.43 7.59
CA GLY A 60 -2.52 1.95 8.75
C GLY A 60 -2.49 3.47 8.89
N PHE A 61 -1.70 4.15 8.06
CA PHE A 61 -1.60 5.61 8.07
C PHE A 61 -2.29 6.25 6.85
N VAL A 62 -3.02 5.48 6.05
CA VAL A 62 -3.75 6.00 4.90
C VAL A 62 -5.07 6.60 5.36
N GLY A 63 -5.30 7.86 5.03
CA GLY A 63 -6.51 8.57 5.40
C GLY A 63 -6.39 10.07 5.23
N PRO A 64 -7.48 10.80 5.45
CA PRO A 64 -7.49 12.27 5.30
C PRO A 64 -6.45 12.94 6.20
N GLY A 65 -5.65 13.81 5.62
CA GLY A 65 -4.61 14.53 6.34
C GLY A 65 -3.36 13.70 6.64
N MET A 66 -3.31 12.47 6.12
CA MET A 66 -2.21 11.54 6.31
C MET A 66 -1.78 11.00 4.94
N LEU A 67 -1.39 9.72 4.85
CA LEU A 67 -1.03 9.16 3.55
C LEU A 67 -2.23 9.07 2.63
N SER A 68 -2.00 9.32 1.35
CA SER A 68 -3.02 9.12 0.30
C SER A 68 -3.04 7.68 -0.19
N ALA A 69 -1.90 7.01 -0.13
CA ALA A 69 -1.77 5.61 -0.52
C ALA A 69 -0.58 4.95 0.16
N SER A 70 -0.64 3.63 0.28
CA SER A 70 0.51 2.83 0.69
C SER A 70 0.69 1.67 -0.27
N ILE A 71 1.93 1.25 -0.47
CA ILE A 71 2.27 0.13 -1.34
C ILE A 71 3.17 -0.81 -0.55
N THR A 72 2.75 -2.06 -0.40
CA THR A 72 3.53 -3.06 0.31
C THR A 72 4.01 -4.12 -0.67
N GLY A 73 5.29 -4.41 -0.64
CA GLY A 73 5.86 -5.49 -1.42
C GLY A 73 5.66 -6.84 -0.75
N GLU A 74 6.46 -7.80 -1.12
CA GLU A 74 6.48 -9.08 -0.43
C GLU A 74 7.20 -8.95 0.91
N LEU A 75 7.20 -10.03 1.69
CA LEU A 75 7.80 -10.02 3.03
C LEU A 75 9.26 -9.59 2.95
N PHE A 76 9.57 -8.44 3.59
CA PHE A 76 10.89 -7.82 3.61
C PHE A 76 11.49 -7.52 2.23
N GLU A 77 10.66 -7.45 1.20
CA GLU A 77 11.07 -7.03 -0.14
C GLU A 77 10.28 -5.79 -0.53
N PRO A 78 10.90 -4.81 -1.21
CA PRO A 78 10.18 -3.62 -1.62
C PRO A 78 9.17 -3.95 -2.74
N PRO A 79 8.16 -3.11 -2.95
CA PRO A 79 7.29 -3.26 -4.11
C PRO A 79 8.08 -3.04 -5.39
N THR A 80 7.59 -3.64 -6.48
CA THR A 80 8.24 -3.47 -7.78
C THR A 80 7.97 -2.06 -8.34
N PRO A 81 8.82 -1.57 -9.25
CA PRO A 81 8.55 -0.28 -9.91
C PRO A 81 7.18 -0.24 -10.60
N GLU A 82 6.76 -1.34 -11.22
CA GLU A 82 5.46 -1.43 -11.88
C GLU A 82 4.31 -1.29 -10.88
N GLU A 83 4.44 -1.90 -9.71
CA GLU A 83 3.45 -1.76 -8.64
C GLU A 83 3.36 -0.33 -8.16
N ILE A 84 4.49 0.32 -7.96
CA ILE A 84 4.55 1.73 -7.54
C ILE A 84 3.85 2.62 -8.56
N ILE A 85 4.16 2.43 -9.84
CA ILE A 85 3.54 3.20 -10.92
C ILE A 85 2.05 2.96 -10.96
N THR A 86 1.62 1.72 -10.86
CA THR A 86 0.20 1.35 -10.90
C THR A 86 -0.57 2.02 -9.77
N VAL A 87 -0.08 1.92 -8.54
CA VAL A 87 -0.75 2.54 -7.39
C VAL A 87 -0.78 4.06 -7.52
N THR A 88 0.32 4.65 -7.97
CA THR A 88 0.38 6.11 -8.16
C THR A 88 -0.66 6.57 -9.17
N LYS A 89 -0.77 5.89 -10.31
CA LYS A 89 -1.74 6.25 -11.34
C LYS A 89 -3.18 6.02 -10.90
N LYS A 90 -3.42 5.04 -10.03
CA LYS A 90 -4.75 4.81 -9.47
C LYS A 90 -5.09 5.82 -8.37
N THR A 91 -4.09 6.40 -7.73
CA THR A 91 -4.30 7.39 -6.67
C THR A 91 -4.66 8.76 -7.23
N THR A 92 -3.96 9.18 -8.29
CA THR A 92 -4.10 10.53 -8.82
C THR A 92 -3.94 10.58 -10.32
N THR A 93 -4.59 11.57 -10.95
CA THR A 93 -4.35 11.92 -12.35
C THR A 93 -3.27 13.00 -12.49
N LEU A 94 -2.83 13.60 -11.39
CA LEU A 94 -1.75 14.57 -11.42
C LEU A 94 -0.44 13.88 -11.79
N LYS A 95 0.47 14.65 -12.39
CA LYS A 95 1.81 14.15 -12.74
C LYS A 95 2.81 14.43 -11.62
N LYS A 96 2.34 14.49 -10.39
CA LYS A 96 3.15 14.76 -9.20
C LYS A 96 2.71 13.86 -8.06
N ALA A 97 3.68 13.37 -7.32
CA ALA A 97 3.44 12.62 -6.09
C ALA A 97 4.61 12.85 -5.15
N PHE A 98 4.34 12.82 -3.85
CA PHE A 98 5.37 12.92 -2.83
C PHE A 98 5.53 11.53 -2.21
N TYR A 99 6.75 11.00 -2.22
CA TYR A 99 7.02 9.67 -1.70
C TYR A 99 7.81 9.74 -0.40
N ILE A 100 7.37 8.94 0.58
CA ILE A 100 8.13 8.70 1.80
C ILE A 100 8.66 7.27 1.71
N VAL A 101 9.97 7.12 1.63
CA VAL A 101 10.63 5.84 1.39
C VAL A 101 11.41 5.43 2.64
N LYS A 102 11.25 4.18 3.05
CA LYS A 102 12.05 3.64 4.15
C LYS A 102 13.52 3.55 3.72
N ASN A 103 14.41 3.69 4.68
CA ASN A 103 15.85 3.68 4.40
C ASN A 103 16.45 2.27 4.48
N PHE A 104 15.83 1.33 3.79
CA PHE A 104 16.39 -0.02 3.61
C PHE A 104 17.17 -0.07 2.31
N PRO A 105 18.21 -0.92 2.21
CA PRO A 105 19.06 -0.94 1.01
C PRO A 105 18.34 -1.15 -0.31
N LYS A 106 17.22 -1.86 -0.31
CA LYS A 106 16.47 -2.13 -1.54
C LYS A 106 15.32 -1.16 -1.79
N ASP A 107 15.02 -0.32 -0.84
CA ASP A 107 13.97 0.67 -1.01
C ASP A 107 14.45 1.82 -1.90
#